data_422798159f1881b5cb33ade64ed868e9
#
_entry.id   422798159f1881b5cb33ade64ed868e9
#
_cell.length_a   1.000
_cell.length_b   1.000
_cell.length_c   1.000
_cell.angle_alpha   90.00
_cell.angle_beta   90.00
_cell.angle_gamma   90.00
#
_symmetry.space_group_name_H-M   'P 1'
#
loop_
_entity.id
_entity.type
_entity.pdbx_description
1 polymer ?
#
loop_
_entity_poly.entity_id
_entity_poly.type
_entity_poly.pdbx_seq_one_letter_code
_entity_poly.pdbx_strand_id
1 'polypeptide(L)'
;DQQLANGATVLTWVNNGGHWENTEQWSAGVDFGLWKNKLTGSVDFFLRNTKDMLMNVTAPAHVGNRYSAMSNVGTVRNRGVEITLEHRNQIGDFGYSIGGNVSFIDNELTGLNGGSPIYSNYSNVMVVDQGYPLYYYWGYQYEGIYKTDQEVLDYLHGYDATTTPFHAGDSKYKDNNGDGVIDDKDRVKLGSSIPSINYGINIGMNWKNFDLQLFFQGVAGNKIYNQLRHRLEGTGTNSVLSPVMKNAWMQHTNDAGETYYDGSIPNPKNSVNYYVSDRFLENGSYFRLKNLQLGYTIPTAAIRKIGLESCRLYLQGSNLLTATKYTGFDPEVGGGVDYGNYPQARSFIFGANISF
;
A
#
# COMPACT_ATOMS: atom_id res chain seq x y z
N ASP A 1 38.98 1.82 42.45
CA ASP A 1 37.53 1.65 42.54
C ASP A 1 36.84 2.80 41.81
N GLN A 2 36.32 2.49 40.61
CA GLN A 2 35.44 3.42 39.89
C GLN A 2 34.06 3.28 40.47
N GLN A 3 33.59 4.25 41.24
CA GLN A 3 32.21 4.35 41.64
C GLN A 3 31.42 4.82 40.44
N LEU A 4 30.41 4.03 40.06
CA LEU A 4 29.40 4.43 39.08
C LEU A 4 28.66 5.67 39.61
N ALA A 5 28.84 6.81 38.97
CA ALA A 5 28.05 7.97 39.24
C ALA A 5 26.60 7.75 38.75
N ASN A 6 25.62 7.88 39.63
CA ASN A 6 24.21 7.88 39.25
C ASN A 6 23.92 9.17 38.46
N GLY A 7 23.69 9.00 37.15
CA GLY A 7 23.28 10.06 36.26
C GLY A 7 21.79 9.99 35.93
N ALA A 8 21.13 11.14 35.82
CA ALA A 8 19.79 11.22 35.25
C ALA A 8 19.88 11.88 33.87
N THR A 9 19.15 11.33 32.91
CA THR A 9 19.00 11.91 31.57
C THR A 9 17.56 11.98 31.18
N VAL A 10 17.20 13.00 30.41
CA VAL A 10 15.86 13.11 29.81
C VAL A 10 15.84 12.22 28.56
N LEU A 11 15.06 11.15 28.60
CA LEU A 11 14.94 10.20 27.48
C LEU A 11 13.99 10.70 26.37
N THR A 12 12.97 11.46 26.73
CA THR A 12 11.98 12.04 25.82
C THR A 12 11.70 13.47 26.26
N TRP A 13 11.72 14.41 25.34
CA TRP A 13 11.30 15.77 25.66
C TRP A 13 9.78 15.89 25.67
N VAL A 14 9.26 16.77 26.51
CA VAL A 14 7.83 16.97 26.66
C VAL A 14 7.37 18.10 25.76
N ASN A 15 6.33 17.87 24.98
CA ASN A 15 5.66 18.91 24.23
C ASN A 15 4.68 19.65 25.15
N ASN A 16 5.14 20.74 25.77
CA ASN A 16 4.30 21.57 26.67
C ASN A 16 3.23 22.37 25.91
N GLY A 17 3.32 22.49 24.60
CA GLY A 17 2.39 23.19 23.72
C GLY A 17 1.41 22.25 23.00
N GLY A 18 1.33 21.00 23.41
CA GLY A 18 0.46 20.01 22.78
C GLY A 18 -1.02 20.41 22.81
N HIS A 19 -1.67 20.39 21.67
CA HIS A 19 -3.09 20.70 21.51
C HIS A 19 -3.74 19.76 20.50
N TRP A 20 -5.06 19.82 20.40
CA TRP A 20 -5.81 18.95 19.50
C TRP A 20 -5.63 19.33 18.03
N GLU A 21 -5.62 18.32 17.17
CA GLU A 21 -5.72 18.52 15.74
C GLU A 21 -7.04 19.18 15.36
N ASN A 22 -7.01 20.08 14.39
CA ASN A 22 -8.19 20.78 13.90
C ASN A 22 -8.41 20.45 12.41
N THR A 23 -9.62 20.05 12.05
CA THR A 23 -10.00 19.76 10.67
C THR A 23 -11.08 20.71 10.20
N GLU A 24 -10.77 21.46 9.15
CA GLU A 24 -11.71 22.27 8.38
C GLU A 24 -12.10 21.50 7.12
N GLN A 25 -13.41 21.38 6.87
CA GLN A 25 -13.91 20.71 5.68
C GLN A 25 -14.91 21.58 4.93
N TRP A 26 -14.73 21.64 3.61
CA TRP A 26 -15.67 22.19 2.65
C TRP A 26 -16.11 21.07 1.72
N SER A 27 -17.42 20.99 1.48
CA SER A 27 -17.99 20.06 0.52
C SER A 27 -19.12 20.71 -0.25
N ALA A 28 -19.24 20.34 -1.53
CA ALA A 28 -20.34 20.74 -2.38
C ALA A 28 -20.69 19.56 -3.30
N GLY A 29 -21.97 19.24 -3.39
CA GLY A 29 -22.43 18.09 -4.15
C GLY A 29 -23.75 18.32 -4.83
N VAL A 30 -24.05 17.45 -5.77
CA VAL A 30 -25.31 17.41 -6.51
C VAL A 30 -25.82 15.98 -6.53
N ASP A 31 -27.05 15.81 -6.03
CA ASP A 31 -27.81 14.57 -6.15
C ASP A 31 -28.78 14.66 -7.31
N PHE A 32 -28.94 13.58 -8.06
CA PHE A 32 -29.88 13.54 -9.16
C PHE A 32 -30.63 12.21 -9.25
N GLY A 33 -31.85 12.27 -9.79
CA GLY A 33 -32.66 11.10 -10.09
C GLY A 33 -33.28 11.26 -11.48
N LEU A 34 -33.05 10.30 -12.35
CA LEU A 34 -33.53 10.27 -13.72
C LEU A 34 -34.46 9.08 -13.95
N TRP A 35 -35.35 9.22 -14.95
CA TRP A 35 -36.29 8.17 -15.37
C TRP A 35 -37.12 7.58 -14.22
N LYS A 36 -37.75 8.45 -13.42
CA LYS A 36 -38.53 8.06 -12.22
C LYS A 36 -37.64 7.31 -11.20
N ASN A 37 -36.44 7.83 -10.96
CA ASN A 37 -35.43 7.25 -10.06
C ASN A 37 -34.95 5.84 -10.44
N LYS A 38 -35.01 5.47 -11.72
CA LYS A 38 -34.36 4.25 -12.19
C LYS A 38 -32.84 4.42 -12.22
N LEU A 39 -32.37 5.62 -12.51
CA LEU A 39 -30.97 6.02 -12.34
C LEU A 39 -30.90 7.12 -11.30
N THR A 40 -30.15 6.87 -10.25
CA THR A 40 -29.81 7.86 -9.21
C THR A 40 -28.32 7.99 -9.08
N GLY A 41 -27.86 9.16 -8.66
CA GLY A 41 -26.45 9.37 -8.42
C GLY A 41 -26.18 10.65 -7.66
N SER A 42 -24.96 10.76 -7.18
CA SER A 42 -24.38 11.97 -6.60
C SER A 42 -23.00 12.23 -7.17
N VAL A 43 -22.62 13.49 -7.19
CA VAL A 43 -21.26 13.95 -7.44
C VAL A 43 -20.92 14.97 -6.37
N ASP A 44 -19.92 14.65 -5.56
CA ASP A 44 -19.50 15.44 -4.41
C ASP A 44 -18.05 15.87 -4.56
N PHE A 45 -17.78 17.13 -4.32
CA PHE A 45 -16.43 17.70 -4.21
C PHE A 45 -16.14 17.95 -2.75
N PHE A 46 -14.96 17.60 -2.30
CA PHE A 46 -14.53 17.89 -0.93
C PHE A 46 -13.12 18.48 -0.88
N LEU A 47 -12.90 19.33 0.10
CA LEU A 47 -11.60 19.86 0.51
C LEU A 47 -11.52 19.76 2.03
N ARG A 48 -10.56 19.02 2.55
CA ARG A 48 -10.33 18.85 3.99
C ARG A 48 -8.91 19.26 4.32
N ASN A 49 -8.75 20.23 5.21
CA ASN A 49 -7.48 20.66 5.75
C ASN A 49 -7.40 20.28 7.23
N THR A 50 -6.47 19.39 7.57
CA THR A 50 -6.16 19.04 8.97
C THR A 50 -4.91 19.80 9.37
N LYS A 51 -5.04 20.70 10.34
CA LYS A 51 -3.97 21.52 10.92
C LYS A 51 -3.49 20.89 12.21
N ASP A 52 -2.27 21.21 12.59
CA ASP A 52 -1.67 20.81 13.86
C ASP A 52 -1.65 19.29 14.07
N MET A 53 -1.49 18.53 13.00
CA MET A 53 -1.44 17.07 13.05
C MET A 53 -0.30 16.60 13.95
N LEU A 54 -0.62 15.69 14.87
CA LEU A 54 0.34 15.12 15.80
C LEU A 54 1.23 14.10 15.10
N MET A 55 2.53 14.35 15.12
CA MET A 55 3.53 13.47 14.52
C MET A 55 4.69 13.22 15.48
N ASN A 56 5.32 12.06 15.35
CA ASN A 56 6.55 11.75 16.07
C ASN A 56 7.72 12.49 15.42
N VAL A 57 8.30 13.44 16.16
CA VAL A 57 9.46 14.22 15.75
C VAL A 57 10.67 13.75 16.53
N THR A 58 11.74 13.38 15.81
CA THR A 58 13.01 13.01 16.42
C THR A 58 13.82 14.28 16.71
N ALA A 59 14.24 14.46 17.96
CA ALA A 59 15.12 15.57 18.30
C ALA A 59 16.50 15.39 17.66
N PRO A 60 17.17 16.49 17.29
CA PRO A 60 18.54 16.42 16.78
C PRO A 60 19.48 15.69 17.79
N ALA A 61 20.42 14.90 17.29
CA ALA A 61 21.24 14.01 18.11
C ALA A 61 22.05 14.76 19.21
N HIS A 62 22.39 16.04 18.99
CA HIS A 62 23.14 16.85 19.95
C HIS A 62 22.33 17.22 21.21
N VAL A 63 20.99 17.06 21.19
CA VAL A 63 20.12 17.31 22.35
C VAL A 63 20.17 16.15 23.36
N GLY A 64 20.73 14.98 22.96
CA GLY A 64 20.89 13.83 23.83
C GLY A 64 19.62 13.03 24.11
N ASN A 65 18.49 13.37 23.50
CA ASN A 65 17.23 12.62 23.63
C ASN A 65 17.27 11.32 22.83
N ARG A 66 16.83 10.23 23.45
CA ARG A 66 16.84 8.90 22.80
C ARG A 66 15.56 8.62 22.00
N TYR A 67 14.44 9.18 22.41
CA TYR A 67 13.14 8.88 21.82
C TYR A 67 12.53 10.11 21.15
N SER A 68 11.75 9.87 20.10
CA SER A 68 10.92 10.89 19.47
C SER A 68 9.80 11.32 20.42
N ALA A 69 9.35 12.56 20.29
CA ALA A 69 8.19 13.10 20.99
C ALA A 69 7.08 13.43 20.01
N MET A 70 5.83 13.31 20.46
CA MET A 70 4.68 13.76 19.68
C MET A 70 4.59 15.27 19.70
N SER A 71 4.52 15.89 18.55
CA SER A 71 4.38 17.34 18.38
C SER A 71 3.38 17.68 17.29
N ASN A 72 2.70 18.82 17.44
CA ASN A 72 1.77 19.37 16.47
C ASN A 72 2.58 20.05 15.34
N VAL A 73 2.94 19.32 14.30
CA VAL A 73 3.88 19.81 13.28
C VAL A 73 3.35 19.75 11.86
N GLY A 74 2.28 19.02 11.61
CA GLY A 74 1.80 18.77 10.25
C GLY A 74 0.54 19.54 9.89
N THR A 75 0.46 19.98 8.64
CA THR A 75 -0.79 20.41 7.99
C THR A 75 -1.00 19.59 6.75
N VAL A 76 -2.10 18.83 6.69
CA VAL A 76 -2.41 17.94 5.57
C VAL A 76 -3.68 18.39 4.88
N ARG A 77 -3.63 18.46 3.56
CA ARG A 77 -4.76 18.71 2.69
C ARG A 77 -5.15 17.43 1.97
N ASN A 78 -6.44 17.09 2.07
CA ASN A 78 -7.08 16.08 1.26
C ASN A 78 -8.16 16.75 0.43
N ARG A 79 -8.16 16.55 -0.88
CA ARG A 79 -9.20 17.03 -1.78
C ARG A 79 -9.57 15.94 -2.77
N GLY A 80 -10.79 16.01 -3.25
CA GLY A 80 -11.21 14.98 -4.19
C GLY A 80 -12.61 15.14 -4.70
N VAL A 81 -12.98 14.14 -5.50
CA VAL A 81 -14.30 14.00 -6.09
C VAL A 81 -14.81 12.60 -5.75
N GLU A 82 -16.05 12.52 -5.29
CA GLU A 82 -16.76 11.28 -5.04
C GLU A 82 -17.94 11.20 -6.00
N ILE A 83 -18.10 10.08 -6.68
CA ILE A 83 -19.19 9.83 -7.61
C ILE A 83 -19.86 8.56 -7.19
N THR A 84 -21.17 8.61 -7.00
CA THR A 84 -22.03 7.44 -6.76
C THR A 84 -23.07 7.37 -7.86
N LEU A 85 -23.26 6.17 -8.42
CA LEU A 85 -24.30 5.90 -9.41
C LEU A 85 -25.01 4.60 -9.05
N GLU A 86 -26.32 4.57 -9.18
CA GLU A 86 -27.12 3.36 -9.04
C GLU A 86 -28.19 3.33 -10.13
N HIS A 87 -28.25 2.21 -10.84
CA HIS A 87 -29.33 1.92 -11.77
C HIS A 87 -30.14 0.71 -11.28
N ARG A 88 -31.46 0.88 -11.17
CA ARG A 88 -32.39 -0.21 -10.78
C ARG A 88 -33.55 -0.31 -11.78
N ASN A 89 -33.93 -1.53 -12.09
CA ASN A 89 -35.07 -1.76 -12.96
C ASN A 89 -35.72 -3.14 -12.66
N GLN A 90 -36.96 -3.27 -13.06
CA GLN A 90 -37.76 -4.50 -12.97
C GLN A 90 -38.34 -4.82 -14.35
N ILE A 91 -38.09 -6.04 -14.84
CA ILE A 91 -38.55 -6.54 -16.14
C ILE A 91 -39.27 -7.87 -15.91
N GLY A 92 -40.60 -7.81 -15.80
CA GLY A 92 -41.39 -8.97 -15.39
C GLY A 92 -41.00 -9.46 -13.99
N ASP A 93 -40.65 -10.74 -13.87
CA ASP A 93 -40.20 -11.36 -12.62
C ASP A 93 -38.72 -11.09 -12.30
N PHE A 94 -37.96 -10.48 -13.22
CA PHE A 94 -36.54 -10.18 -13.05
C PHE A 94 -36.34 -8.74 -12.62
N GLY A 95 -35.78 -8.56 -11.44
CA GLY A 95 -35.34 -7.27 -10.93
C GLY A 95 -33.83 -7.21 -10.82
N TYR A 96 -33.25 -6.02 -10.99
CA TYR A 96 -31.84 -5.81 -10.75
C TYR A 96 -31.53 -4.40 -10.24
N SER A 97 -30.42 -4.30 -9.51
CA SER A 97 -29.78 -3.06 -9.14
C SER A 97 -28.28 -3.20 -9.40
N ILE A 98 -27.70 -2.22 -10.07
CA ILE A 98 -26.27 -2.12 -10.29
C ILE A 98 -25.86 -0.73 -9.80
N GLY A 99 -25.09 -0.69 -8.72
CA GLY A 99 -24.59 0.54 -8.12
C GLY A 99 -23.08 0.50 -7.99
N GLY A 100 -22.47 1.68 -8.00
CA GLY A 100 -21.05 1.80 -7.77
C GLY A 100 -20.72 3.19 -7.25
N ASN A 101 -19.62 3.25 -6.55
CA ASN A 101 -19.01 4.50 -6.11
C ASN A 101 -17.53 4.51 -6.49
N VAL A 102 -17.02 5.69 -6.80
CA VAL A 102 -15.60 5.94 -7.02
C VAL A 102 -15.23 7.26 -6.36
N SER A 103 -14.10 7.24 -5.64
CA SER A 103 -13.52 8.44 -5.03
C SER A 103 -12.13 8.66 -5.60
N PHE A 104 -11.88 9.86 -6.13
CA PHE A 104 -10.57 10.33 -6.55
C PHE A 104 -10.03 11.24 -5.46
N ILE A 105 -8.86 10.91 -4.91
CA ILE A 105 -8.30 11.58 -3.73
C ILE A 105 -6.89 12.04 -4.05
N ASP A 106 -6.63 13.32 -3.76
CA ASP A 106 -5.30 13.92 -3.74
C ASP A 106 -4.94 14.29 -2.30
N ASN A 107 -3.82 13.77 -1.81
CA ASN A 107 -3.30 13.99 -0.46
C ASN A 107 -1.98 14.75 -0.54
N GLU A 108 -1.83 15.81 0.22
CA GLU A 108 -0.63 16.63 0.26
C GLU A 108 -0.37 17.15 1.67
N LEU A 109 0.87 17.02 2.14
CA LEU A 109 1.36 17.72 3.31
C LEU A 109 1.70 19.16 2.91
N THR A 110 0.85 20.11 3.27
CA THR A 110 0.99 21.52 2.86
C THR A 110 1.85 22.34 3.81
N GLY A 111 2.09 21.85 5.02
CA GLY A 111 2.94 22.49 6.02
C GLY A 111 3.60 21.50 6.95
N LEU A 112 4.86 21.77 7.28
CA LEU A 112 5.63 21.02 8.25
C LEU A 112 6.37 22.04 9.15
N ASN A 113 5.88 22.21 10.39
CA ASN A 113 6.47 23.11 11.36
C ASN A 113 7.84 22.58 11.80
N GLY A 114 8.90 23.28 11.44
CA GLY A 114 10.28 22.86 11.65
C GLY A 114 11.05 22.60 10.36
N GLY A 115 10.35 22.49 9.21
CA GLY A 115 10.93 22.57 7.86
C GLY A 115 11.82 21.43 7.40
N SER A 116 12.13 20.45 8.27
CA SER A 116 12.99 19.32 7.90
C SER A 116 12.14 18.07 7.66
N PRO A 117 12.45 17.27 6.63
CA PRO A 117 11.79 16.01 6.37
C PRO A 117 11.85 15.06 7.58
N ILE A 118 10.77 14.35 7.85
CA ILE A 118 10.69 13.35 8.92
C ILE A 118 10.83 11.96 8.26
N TYR A 119 11.91 11.26 8.59
CA TYR A 119 12.11 9.89 8.13
C TYR A 119 11.38 8.92 9.05
N SER A 120 10.55 8.06 8.47
CA SER A 120 9.82 7.08 9.26
C SER A 120 10.76 6.02 9.85
N ASN A 121 10.43 5.53 11.05
CA ASN A 121 11.22 4.50 11.74
C ASN A 121 11.24 3.14 11.00
N TYR A 122 10.48 2.98 9.92
CA TYR A 122 10.42 1.76 9.12
C TYR A 122 11.51 1.78 8.04
N SER A 123 12.76 1.50 8.44
CA SER A 123 13.91 1.34 7.52
C SER A 123 14.16 2.52 6.58
N ASN A 124 13.72 3.74 6.94
CA ASN A 124 13.81 4.95 6.11
C ASN A 124 13.20 4.81 4.70
N VAL A 125 12.23 3.90 4.54
CA VAL A 125 11.54 3.66 3.26
C VAL A 125 10.59 4.79 2.92
N MET A 126 9.98 5.39 3.94
CA MET A 126 8.99 6.46 3.80
C MET A 126 9.49 7.74 4.44
N VAL A 127 9.13 8.84 3.81
CA VAL A 127 9.44 10.20 4.27
C VAL A 127 8.16 11.02 4.34
N VAL A 128 8.11 11.92 5.29
CA VAL A 128 7.11 12.97 5.43
C VAL A 128 7.78 14.28 5.14
N ASP A 129 7.37 14.94 4.07
CA ASP A 129 7.94 16.22 3.64
C ASP A 129 6.90 17.11 3.01
N GLN A 130 7.09 18.42 3.10
CA GLN A 130 6.16 19.40 2.56
C GLN A 130 6.09 19.35 1.02
N GLY A 131 4.88 19.48 0.47
CA GLY A 131 4.62 19.43 -0.96
C GLY A 131 4.45 18.01 -1.52
N TYR A 132 4.46 17.00 -0.67
CA TYR A 132 4.31 15.60 -1.06
C TYR A 132 3.14 14.93 -0.33
N PRO A 133 2.63 13.79 -0.83
CA PRO A 133 1.70 12.96 -0.08
C PRO A 133 2.30 12.52 1.25
N LEU A 134 1.47 12.41 2.27
CA LEU A 134 1.89 11.91 3.57
C LEU A 134 2.48 10.49 3.43
N TYR A 135 3.67 10.25 4.03
CA TYR A 135 4.37 8.97 3.96
C TYR A 135 4.61 8.48 2.51
N TYR A 136 5.23 9.31 1.67
CA TYR A 136 5.67 8.88 0.35
C TYR A 136 6.96 8.06 0.42
N TYR A 137 7.17 7.18 -0.58
CA TYR A 137 8.39 6.38 -0.69
C TYR A 137 9.55 7.21 -1.21
N TRP A 138 10.69 7.07 -0.58
CA TRP A 138 11.92 7.80 -0.86
C TRP A 138 13.08 6.83 -1.00
N GLY A 139 13.74 6.80 -2.15
CA GLY A 139 14.81 5.85 -2.41
C GLY A 139 15.41 5.99 -3.80
N TYR A 140 16.17 4.98 -4.19
CA TYR A 140 16.87 4.93 -5.46
C TYR A 140 15.99 4.37 -6.58
N GLN A 141 16.25 4.82 -7.81
CA GLN A 141 15.70 4.23 -9.01
C GLN A 141 16.61 3.09 -9.47
N TYR A 142 16.04 1.89 -9.62
CA TYR A 142 16.77 0.69 -10.05
C TYR A 142 16.71 0.57 -11.57
N GLU A 143 17.88 0.46 -12.22
CA GLU A 143 18.02 0.35 -13.68
C GLU A 143 18.44 -1.04 -14.16
N GLY A 144 18.77 -1.95 -13.24
CA GLY A 144 19.21 -3.28 -13.60
C GLY A 144 20.40 -3.76 -12.81
N ILE A 145 21.28 -4.52 -13.44
CA ILE A 145 22.47 -5.15 -12.85
C ILE A 145 23.69 -4.78 -13.69
N TYR A 146 24.78 -4.37 -13.06
CA TYR A 146 26.06 -4.23 -13.73
C TYR A 146 26.56 -5.58 -14.24
N LYS A 147 27.00 -5.64 -15.49
CA LYS A 147 27.46 -6.89 -16.12
C LYS A 147 28.97 -7.10 -15.99
N THR A 148 29.71 -6.02 -15.85
CA THR A 148 31.19 -6.04 -15.71
C THR A 148 31.65 -4.96 -14.72
N ASP A 149 32.80 -5.15 -14.10
CA ASP A 149 33.40 -4.12 -13.26
C ASP A 149 33.81 -2.88 -14.07
N GLN A 150 34.12 -3.05 -15.36
CA GLN A 150 34.38 -1.92 -16.25
C GLN A 150 33.13 -1.06 -16.45
N GLU A 151 31.92 -1.67 -16.62
CA GLU A 151 30.68 -0.94 -16.69
C GLU A 151 30.42 -0.12 -15.42
N VAL A 152 30.79 -0.68 -14.24
CA VAL A 152 30.66 0.06 -12.97
C VAL A 152 31.50 1.33 -13.01
N LEU A 153 32.80 1.22 -13.38
CA LEU A 153 33.70 2.35 -13.38
C LEU A 153 33.36 3.39 -14.46
N ASP A 154 32.87 2.92 -15.62
CA ASP A 154 32.46 3.82 -16.70
C ASP A 154 31.20 4.62 -16.31
N TYR A 155 30.30 4.04 -15.53
CA TYR A 155 29.07 4.67 -15.10
C TYR A 155 29.27 5.50 -13.83
N LEU A 156 29.97 4.96 -12.84
CA LEU A 156 30.24 5.60 -11.55
C LEU A 156 31.66 6.21 -11.53
N HIS A 157 31.88 7.20 -12.38
CA HIS A 157 33.22 7.83 -12.59
C HIS A 157 33.69 8.65 -11.38
N GLY A 158 32.90 8.84 -10.34
CA GLY A 158 33.31 9.40 -9.04
C GLY A 158 34.05 8.42 -8.13
N TYR A 159 34.08 7.12 -8.49
CA TYR A 159 34.82 6.08 -7.80
C TYR A 159 36.00 5.60 -8.64
N ASP A 160 36.97 4.98 -8.00
CA ASP A 160 38.00 4.15 -8.63
C ASP A 160 37.82 2.67 -8.30
N ALA A 161 38.62 1.79 -8.91
CA ALA A 161 38.48 0.34 -8.74
C ALA A 161 38.72 -0.15 -7.29
N THR A 162 39.33 0.67 -6.44
CA THR A 162 39.64 0.32 -5.04
C THR A 162 38.64 0.90 -4.03
N THR A 163 37.91 1.94 -4.43
CA THR A 163 36.97 2.67 -3.55
C THR A 163 35.49 2.39 -3.84
N THR A 164 35.19 1.88 -5.04
CA THR A 164 33.81 1.55 -5.39
C THR A 164 33.25 0.43 -4.53
N PRO A 165 32.06 0.60 -3.95
CA PRO A 165 31.36 -0.47 -3.26
C PRO A 165 30.58 -1.39 -4.22
N PHE A 166 30.52 -1.06 -5.52
CA PHE A 166 29.77 -1.77 -6.55
C PHE A 166 30.67 -2.65 -7.40
N HIS A 167 30.15 -3.82 -7.81
CA HIS A 167 30.85 -4.80 -8.63
C HIS A 167 29.90 -5.40 -9.69
N ALA A 168 30.45 -6.15 -10.63
CA ALA A 168 29.65 -6.95 -11.55
C ALA A 168 28.66 -7.84 -10.79
N GLY A 169 27.39 -7.82 -11.21
CA GLY A 169 26.31 -8.50 -10.54
C GLY A 169 25.55 -7.68 -9.49
N ASP A 170 26.02 -6.49 -9.17
CA ASP A 170 25.33 -5.60 -8.24
C ASP A 170 24.24 -4.77 -8.93
N SER A 171 23.32 -4.27 -8.12
CA SER A 171 22.26 -3.37 -8.54
C SER A 171 22.81 -2.10 -9.13
N LYS A 172 22.35 -1.75 -10.32
CA LYS A 172 22.60 -0.47 -10.95
C LYS A 172 21.51 0.51 -10.56
N TYR A 173 21.87 1.56 -9.87
CA TYR A 173 20.98 2.64 -9.50
C TYR A 173 21.25 3.86 -10.37
N LYS A 174 20.21 4.64 -10.62
CA LYS A 174 20.33 5.86 -11.40
C LYS A 174 21.07 6.92 -10.59
N ASP A 175 22.13 7.44 -11.16
CA ASP A 175 22.80 8.65 -10.72
C ASP A 175 21.96 9.86 -11.16
N ASN A 176 21.18 10.42 -10.23
CA ASN A 176 20.23 11.49 -10.55
C ASN A 176 20.86 12.88 -10.58
N ASN A 177 22.00 13.06 -9.92
CA ASN A 177 22.71 14.33 -9.89
C ASN A 177 23.89 14.38 -10.88
N GLY A 178 24.33 13.22 -11.42
CA GLY A 178 25.37 13.10 -12.45
C GLY A 178 26.79 13.28 -11.91
N ASP A 179 27.01 13.05 -10.61
CA ASP A 179 28.36 13.20 -10.01
C ASP A 179 29.19 11.92 -10.05
N GLY A 180 28.62 10.82 -10.57
CA GLY A 180 29.28 9.52 -10.69
C GLY A 180 29.41 8.74 -9.39
N VAL A 181 28.68 9.15 -8.35
CA VAL A 181 28.63 8.50 -7.04
C VAL A 181 27.20 8.20 -6.68
N ILE A 182 26.86 7.03 -6.16
CA ILE A 182 25.53 6.74 -5.64
C ILE A 182 25.49 7.04 -4.15
N ASP A 183 24.82 8.14 -3.80
CA ASP A 183 24.65 8.60 -2.41
C ASP A 183 23.22 9.09 -2.14
N ASP A 184 22.99 9.67 -0.96
CA ASP A 184 21.66 10.15 -0.56
C ASP A 184 21.08 11.25 -1.49
N LYS A 185 21.88 11.90 -2.31
CA LYS A 185 21.44 12.93 -3.28
C LYS A 185 20.77 12.32 -4.51
N ASP A 186 20.98 11.02 -4.77
CA ASP A 186 20.35 10.30 -5.88
C ASP A 186 19.00 9.74 -5.53
N ARG A 187 18.61 9.84 -4.26
CA ARG A 187 17.30 9.39 -3.82
C ARG A 187 16.21 10.34 -4.31
N VAL A 188 15.09 9.77 -4.73
CA VAL A 188 13.95 10.50 -5.27
C VAL A 188 12.62 9.94 -4.73
N LYS A 189 11.54 10.69 -4.98
CA LYS A 189 10.18 10.19 -4.72
C LYS A 189 9.87 9.03 -5.67
N LEU A 190 9.55 7.88 -5.12
CA LEU A 190 9.23 6.66 -5.87
C LEU A 190 7.73 6.37 -5.99
N GLY A 191 6.90 7.06 -5.22
CA GLY A 191 5.45 6.90 -5.22
C GLY A 191 4.82 7.09 -3.84
N SER A 192 3.53 6.81 -3.73
CA SER A 192 2.76 6.94 -2.49
C SER A 192 2.11 5.62 -2.08
N SER A 193 1.99 5.40 -0.77
CA SER A 193 1.21 4.29 -0.21
C SER A 193 -0.30 4.58 -0.21
N ILE A 194 -0.68 5.85 -0.33
CA ILE A 194 -2.08 6.29 -0.30
C ILE A 194 -2.70 6.07 -1.68
N PRO A 195 -3.79 5.30 -1.79
CA PRO A 195 -4.51 5.16 -3.05
C PRO A 195 -5.08 6.50 -3.51
N SER A 196 -4.89 6.82 -4.78
CA SER A 196 -5.54 7.98 -5.40
C SER A 196 -6.97 7.69 -5.86
N ILE A 197 -7.33 6.41 -6.00
CA ILE A 197 -8.66 5.97 -6.42
C ILE A 197 -9.12 4.85 -5.50
N ASN A 198 -10.33 5.02 -4.93
CA ASN A 198 -11.04 3.97 -4.22
C ASN A 198 -12.38 3.73 -4.93
N TYR A 199 -12.78 2.48 -5.08
CA TYR A 199 -14.03 2.17 -5.76
C TYR A 199 -14.70 0.92 -5.21
N GLY A 200 -16.04 0.92 -5.31
CA GLY A 200 -16.89 -0.19 -4.94
C GLY A 200 -17.98 -0.41 -5.98
N ILE A 201 -18.39 -1.66 -6.20
CA ILE A 201 -19.48 -2.02 -7.09
C ILE A 201 -20.40 -3.00 -6.38
N ASN A 202 -21.68 -2.68 -6.33
CA ASN A 202 -22.74 -3.54 -5.80
C ASN A 202 -23.64 -3.99 -6.95
N ILE A 203 -23.91 -5.28 -7.03
CA ILE A 203 -24.84 -5.86 -7.99
C ILE A 203 -25.84 -6.70 -7.22
N GLY A 204 -27.11 -6.32 -7.32
CA GLY A 204 -28.24 -7.08 -6.79
C GLY A 204 -29.12 -7.58 -7.94
N MET A 205 -29.52 -8.83 -7.88
CA MET A 205 -30.45 -9.43 -8.84
C MET A 205 -31.48 -10.25 -8.08
N ASN A 206 -32.70 -10.20 -8.52
CA ASN A 206 -33.78 -11.06 -8.02
C ASN A 206 -34.57 -11.63 -9.20
N TRP A 207 -34.86 -12.92 -9.15
CA TRP A 207 -35.67 -13.60 -10.12
C TRP A 207 -36.57 -14.65 -9.44
N LYS A 208 -37.86 -14.38 -9.44
CA LYS A 208 -38.85 -15.20 -8.68
C LYS A 208 -38.40 -15.32 -7.22
N ASN A 209 -38.00 -16.51 -6.81
CA ASN A 209 -37.59 -16.84 -5.44
C ASN A 209 -36.08 -16.79 -5.21
N PHE A 210 -35.31 -16.53 -6.24
CA PHE A 210 -33.84 -16.40 -6.13
C PHE A 210 -33.43 -14.95 -5.99
N ASP A 211 -32.40 -14.71 -5.16
CA ASP A 211 -31.71 -13.45 -5.07
C ASP A 211 -30.20 -13.67 -5.11
N LEU A 212 -29.50 -12.78 -5.78
CA LEU A 212 -28.05 -12.75 -5.90
C LEU A 212 -27.55 -11.36 -5.51
N GLN A 213 -26.53 -11.33 -4.65
CA GLN A 213 -25.84 -10.10 -4.30
C GLN A 213 -24.33 -10.29 -4.50
N LEU A 214 -23.71 -9.33 -5.17
CA LEU A 214 -22.27 -9.26 -5.37
C LEU A 214 -21.76 -7.92 -4.89
N PHE A 215 -20.67 -7.94 -4.16
CA PHE A 215 -19.95 -6.72 -3.77
C PHE A 215 -18.49 -6.84 -4.17
N PHE A 216 -18.06 -5.88 -4.97
CA PHE A 216 -16.66 -5.72 -5.38
C PHE A 216 -16.08 -4.47 -4.75
N GLN A 217 -14.80 -4.55 -4.40
CA GLN A 217 -14.04 -3.44 -3.87
C GLN A 217 -12.66 -3.42 -4.49
N GLY A 218 -12.11 -2.23 -4.67
CA GLY A 218 -10.75 -2.06 -5.12
C GLY A 218 -10.18 -0.69 -4.83
N VAL A 219 -8.86 -0.60 -5.00
CA VAL A 219 -8.10 0.64 -4.94
C VAL A 219 -7.12 0.70 -6.11
N ALA A 220 -6.71 1.91 -6.47
CA ALA A 220 -5.69 2.09 -7.49
C ALA A 220 -4.83 3.34 -7.22
N GLY A 221 -3.65 3.37 -7.86
CA GLY A 221 -2.73 4.49 -7.79
C GLY A 221 -1.78 4.48 -6.60
N ASN A 222 -1.89 3.49 -5.71
CA ASN A 222 -0.94 3.29 -4.62
C ASN A 222 0.17 2.30 -4.99
N LYS A 223 1.25 2.38 -4.24
CA LYS A 223 2.35 1.42 -4.23
C LYS A 223 2.43 0.71 -2.89
N ILE A 224 3.10 -0.44 -2.87
CA ILE A 224 3.41 -1.22 -1.66
C ILE A 224 4.89 -1.55 -1.70
N TYR A 225 5.61 -1.25 -0.63
CA TYR A 225 6.97 -1.72 -0.46
C TYR A 225 6.97 -3.15 0.08
N ASN A 226 7.39 -4.10 -0.76
CA ASN A 226 7.42 -5.52 -0.41
C ASN A 226 8.67 -5.83 0.44
N GLN A 227 8.57 -5.55 1.75
CA GLN A 227 9.65 -5.77 2.71
C GLN A 227 9.93 -7.27 2.89
N LEU A 228 8.92 -8.12 2.71
CA LEU A 228 9.11 -9.56 2.74
C LEU A 228 10.04 -10.00 1.61
N ARG A 229 9.78 -9.54 0.38
CA ARG A 229 10.63 -9.80 -0.79
C ARG A 229 12.03 -9.24 -0.58
N HIS A 230 12.15 -8.02 -0.09
CA HIS A 230 13.43 -7.40 0.26
C HIS A 230 14.26 -8.29 1.21
N ARG A 231 13.62 -8.87 2.23
CA ARG A 231 14.29 -9.78 3.18
C ARG A 231 14.63 -11.14 2.56
N LEU A 232 13.74 -11.71 1.75
CA LEU A 232 13.90 -13.04 1.16
C LEU A 232 14.87 -13.06 -0.03
N GLU A 233 15.16 -11.91 -0.62
CA GLU A 233 16.16 -11.75 -1.67
C GLU A 233 17.53 -11.30 -1.12
N GLY A 234 17.62 -11.03 0.19
CA GLY A 234 18.81 -10.57 0.90
C GLY A 234 19.53 -11.64 1.71
N THR A 235 20.81 -11.39 2.02
CA THR A 235 21.62 -12.27 2.87
C THR A 235 21.55 -11.91 4.36
N GLY A 236 20.45 -11.33 4.82
CA GLY A 236 20.27 -11.11 6.26
C GLY A 236 20.46 -12.42 7.03
N THR A 237 21.17 -12.35 8.15
CA THR A 237 21.66 -13.50 8.94
C THR A 237 20.58 -14.48 9.42
N ASN A 238 19.29 -14.14 9.25
CA ASN A 238 18.15 -14.91 9.75
C ASN A 238 17.07 -15.15 8.68
N SER A 239 17.38 -15.01 7.40
CA SER A 239 16.39 -15.14 6.33
C SER A 239 16.63 -16.38 5.48
N VAL A 240 15.56 -17.13 5.21
CA VAL A 240 15.57 -18.17 4.18
C VAL A 240 15.40 -17.47 2.84
N LEU A 241 16.32 -17.74 1.90
CA LEU A 241 16.26 -17.14 0.57
C LEU A 241 15.04 -17.62 -0.23
N SER A 242 14.42 -16.71 -0.96
CA SER A 242 13.36 -17.04 -1.91
C SER A 242 13.90 -17.97 -3.01
N PRO A 243 13.07 -18.90 -3.53
CA PRO A 243 13.44 -19.73 -4.69
C PRO A 243 13.88 -18.92 -5.92
N VAL A 244 13.43 -17.66 -6.07
CA VAL A 244 13.86 -16.79 -7.18
C VAL A 244 15.37 -16.50 -7.16
N MET A 245 16.03 -16.66 -6.00
CA MET A 245 17.46 -16.48 -5.84
C MET A 245 18.31 -17.54 -6.57
N LYS A 246 17.69 -18.58 -7.12
CA LYS A 246 18.36 -19.47 -8.09
C LYS A 246 18.79 -18.73 -9.35
N ASN A 247 18.14 -17.59 -9.63
CA ASN A 247 18.49 -16.70 -10.75
C ASN A 247 19.37 -15.51 -10.31
N ALA A 248 19.96 -15.57 -9.11
CA ALA A 248 20.88 -14.55 -8.66
C ALA A 248 22.16 -14.56 -9.48
N TRP A 249 22.76 -13.39 -9.67
CA TRP A 249 24.05 -13.26 -10.31
C TRP A 249 25.12 -14.03 -9.53
N MET A 250 25.61 -15.11 -10.14
CA MET A 250 26.61 -15.99 -9.55
C MET A 250 27.45 -16.66 -10.63
N GLN A 251 28.54 -17.30 -10.20
CA GLN A 251 29.37 -18.10 -11.06
C GLN A 251 28.68 -19.41 -11.40
N HIS A 252 28.63 -19.73 -12.66
CA HIS A 252 28.17 -21.01 -13.21
C HIS A 252 29.31 -21.73 -13.89
N THR A 253 29.19 -23.05 -14.07
CA THR A 253 30.13 -23.85 -14.85
C THR A 253 29.34 -24.60 -15.91
N ASN A 254 29.73 -24.48 -17.17
CA ASN A 254 29.12 -25.22 -18.27
C ASN A 254 29.63 -26.67 -18.35
N ASP A 255 29.04 -27.48 -19.24
CA ASP A 255 29.42 -28.88 -19.43
C ASP A 255 30.87 -29.08 -19.91
N ALA A 256 31.49 -28.03 -20.47
CA ALA A 256 32.90 -28.06 -20.92
C ALA A 256 33.87 -27.68 -19.76
N GLY A 257 33.35 -27.39 -18.57
CA GLY A 257 34.15 -26.98 -17.41
C GLY A 257 34.53 -25.49 -17.40
N GLU A 258 33.99 -24.69 -18.33
CA GLU A 258 34.24 -23.26 -18.37
C GLU A 258 33.33 -22.51 -17.38
N THR A 259 33.90 -21.54 -16.67
CA THR A 259 33.16 -20.72 -15.72
C THR A 259 32.69 -19.42 -16.36
N TYR A 260 31.44 -19.04 -16.08
CA TYR A 260 30.85 -17.78 -16.49
C TYR A 260 29.96 -17.22 -15.39
N TYR A 261 29.66 -15.93 -15.43
CA TYR A 261 28.75 -15.28 -14.51
C TYR A 261 27.46 -14.90 -15.22
N ASP A 262 26.34 -15.25 -14.63
CA ASP A 262 25.00 -14.90 -15.14
C ASP A 262 23.99 -14.80 -14.00
N GLY A 263 22.87 -14.13 -14.28
CA GLY A 263 21.75 -13.99 -13.38
C GLY A 263 20.92 -12.74 -13.70
N SER A 264 19.64 -12.79 -13.33
CA SER A 264 18.69 -11.69 -13.50
C SER A 264 18.37 -10.98 -12.19
N ILE A 265 18.89 -11.48 -11.07
CA ILE A 265 18.73 -10.92 -9.73
C ILE A 265 20.12 -10.52 -9.23
N PRO A 266 20.25 -9.35 -8.56
CA PRO A 266 21.52 -8.91 -8.03
C PRO A 266 22.17 -9.94 -7.09
N ASN A 267 23.49 -9.90 -7.02
CA ASN A 267 24.27 -10.74 -6.12
C ASN A 267 23.82 -10.54 -4.66
N PRO A 268 23.37 -11.58 -3.96
CA PRO A 268 22.84 -11.44 -2.60
C PRO A 268 23.90 -11.07 -1.54
N LYS A 269 25.19 -11.16 -1.86
CA LYS A 269 26.28 -10.96 -0.90
C LYS A 269 26.62 -9.49 -0.63
N ASN A 270 26.31 -8.59 -1.58
CA ASN A 270 26.66 -7.19 -1.42
C ASN A 270 25.48 -6.38 -0.83
N SER A 271 25.76 -5.58 0.20
CA SER A 271 24.74 -4.77 0.90
C SER A 271 24.16 -3.65 0.04
N VAL A 272 24.89 -3.17 -0.98
CA VAL A 272 24.38 -2.15 -1.92
C VAL A 272 23.14 -2.61 -2.67
N ASN A 273 22.94 -3.92 -2.82
CA ASN A 273 21.80 -4.52 -3.51
C ASN A 273 20.47 -4.40 -2.74
N TYR A 274 20.54 -3.96 -1.48
CA TYR A 274 19.40 -3.80 -0.57
C TYR A 274 19.11 -2.35 -0.23
N TYR A 275 19.63 -1.42 -0.99
CA TYR A 275 19.22 -0.03 -0.86
C TYR A 275 17.72 0.09 -1.12
N VAL A 276 17.07 0.98 -0.36
CA VAL A 276 15.66 1.29 -0.56
C VAL A 276 15.47 1.82 -1.98
N SER A 277 14.77 1.06 -2.81
CA SER A 277 14.62 1.35 -4.23
C SER A 277 13.27 0.88 -4.76
N ASP A 278 12.93 1.33 -5.95
CA ASP A 278 11.72 0.90 -6.67
C ASP A 278 11.77 -0.57 -7.12
N ARG A 279 12.90 -1.25 -7.02
CA ARG A 279 13.01 -2.70 -7.23
C ARG A 279 12.06 -3.50 -6.32
N PHE A 280 11.82 -3.02 -5.11
CA PHE A 280 10.95 -3.67 -4.12
C PHE A 280 9.59 -2.97 -3.97
N LEU A 281 9.35 -1.95 -4.79
CA LEU A 281 8.15 -1.15 -4.76
C LEU A 281 7.19 -1.61 -5.85
N GLU A 282 6.11 -2.26 -5.45
CA GLU A 282 5.16 -2.90 -6.34
C GLU A 282 3.86 -2.10 -6.47
N ASN A 283 3.10 -2.39 -7.52
CA ASN A 283 1.77 -1.80 -7.71
C ASN A 283 0.79 -2.40 -6.69
N GLY A 284 0.25 -1.56 -5.81
CA GLY A 284 -0.72 -1.95 -4.78
C GLY A 284 -2.17 -2.00 -5.25
N SER A 285 -2.45 -1.70 -6.51
CA SER A 285 -3.81 -1.70 -7.03
C SER A 285 -4.40 -3.11 -7.05
N TYR A 286 -5.68 -3.22 -6.69
CA TYR A 286 -6.40 -4.49 -6.74
C TYR A 286 -7.89 -4.29 -7.01
N PHE A 287 -8.53 -5.36 -7.46
CA PHE A 287 -9.98 -5.53 -7.59
C PHE A 287 -10.39 -6.85 -6.96
N ARG A 288 -11.32 -6.84 -6.01
CA ARG A 288 -11.70 -8.01 -5.23
C ARG A 288 -13.20 -8.22 -5.18
N LEU A 289 -13.66 -9.45 -5.42
CA LEU A 289 -15.00 -9.91 -5.07
C LEU A 289 -15.01 -10.18 -3.55
N LYS A 290 -15.44 -9.15 -2.80
CA LYS A 290 -15.49 -9.16 -1.32
C LYS A 290 -16.59 -10.05 -0.80
N ASN A 291 -17.75 -10.02 -1.45
CA ASN A 291 -18.91 -10.77 -1.02
C ASN A 291 -19.73 -11.25 -2.25
N LEU A 292 -20.11 -12.50 -2.20
CA LEU A 292 -21.11 -13.11 -3.08
C LEU A 292 -22.15 -13.80 -2.18
N GLN A 293 -23.43 -13.50 -2.34
CA GLN A 293 -24.50 -14.18 -1.64
C GLN A 293 -25.58 -14.60 -2.65
N LEU A 294 -25.91 -15.89 -2.65
CA LEU A 294 -27.01 -16.48 -3.40
C LEU A 294 -28.07 -16.96 -2.42
N GLY A 295 -29.27 -16.42 -2.51
CA GLY A 295 -30.40 -16.76 -1.67
C GLY A 295 -31.51 -17.44 -2.45
N TYR A 296 -32.29 -18.27 -1.76
CA TYR A 296 -33.51 -18.85 -2.23
C TYR A 296 -34.58 -18.75 -1.15
N THR A 297 -35.68 -18.06 -1.43
CA THR A 297 -36.82 -17.95 -0.54
C THR A 297 -37.81 -19.05 -0.87
N ILE A 298 -38.10 -19.93 0.09
CA ILE A 298 -39.04 -21.03 -0.09
C ILE A 298 -40.44 -20.44 -0.25
N PRO A 299 -41.22 -20.86 -1.28
CA PRO A 299 -42.61 -20.36 -1.47
C PRO A 299 -43.45 -20.56 -0.21
N THR A 300 -44.14 -19.51 0.23
CA THR A 300 -44.94 -19.51 1.45
C THR A 300 -46.00 -20.64 1.47
N ALA A 301 -46.53 -21.00 0.29
CA ALA A 301 -47.46 -22.12 0.20
C ALA A 301 -46.91 -23.46 0.66
N ALA A 302 -45.60 -23.67 0.58
CA ALA A 302 -44.94 -24.89 1.00
C ALA A 302 -44.69 -24.94 2.52
N ILE A 303 -44.41 -23.79 3.15
CA ILE A 303 -43.96 -23.68 4.54
C ILE A 303 -45.10 -23.30 5.52
N ARG A 304 -46.22 -22.75 5.03
CA ARG A 304 -47.33 -22.32 5.85
C ARG A 304 -47.99 -23.48 6.64
N LYS A 305 -47.88 -24.68 6.10
CA LYS A 305 -48.41 -25.89 6.77
C LYS A 305 -47.66 -26.26 8.04
N ILE A 306 -46.42 -25.79 8.20
CA ILE A 306 -45.59 -26.02 9.37
C ILE A 306 -45.45 -24.77 10.26
N GLY A 307 -46.33 -23.76 10.06
CA GLY A 307 -46.41 -22.58 10.90
C GLY A 307 -45.34 -21.52 10.62
N LEU A 308 -44.66 -21.57 9.48
CA LEU A 308 -43.66 -20.56 9.10
C LEU A 308 -44.28 -19.53 8.15
N GLU A 309 -43.96 -18.25 8.38
CA GLU A 309 -44.33 -17.14 7.49
C GLU A 309 -43.36 -17.00 6.33
N SER A 310 -42.05 -17.09 6.61
CA SER A 310 -40.99 -17.07 5.58
C SER A 310 -39.81 -17.94 5.96
N CYS A 311 -39.13 -18.49 4.93
CA CYS A 311 -37.87 -19.19 5.09
C CYS A 311 -36.98 -18.90 3.88
N ARG A 312 -35.83 -18.21 4.09
CA ARG A 312 -34.84 -17.94 3.08
C ARG A 312 -33.59 -18.68 3.44
N LEU A 313 -33.11 -19.55 2.56
CA LEU A 313 -31.82 -20.22 2.63
C LEU A 313 -30.80 -19.43 1.80
N TYR A 314 -29.56 -19.32 2.25
CA TYR A 314 -28.53 -18.64 1.49
C TYR A 314 -27.15 -19.29 1.62
N LEU A 315 -26.38 -19.13 0.56
CA LEU A 315 -24.95 -19.41 0.50
C LEU A 315 -24.22 -18.08 0.35
N GLN A 316 -23.18 -17.87 1.15
CA GLN A 316 -22.35 -16.69 1.07
C GLN A 316 -20.89 -17.08 0.96
N GLY A 317 -20.15 -16.39 0.10
CA GLY A 317 -18.71 -16.49 0.00
C GLY A 317 -18.06 -15.12 0.16
N SER A 318 -16.94 -15.05 0.90
CA SER A 318 -16.19 -13.82 1.10
C SER A 318 -14.77 -13.94 0.57
N ASN A 319 -14.24 -12.83 0.01
CA ASN A 319 -12.88 -12.71 -0.55
C ASN A 319 -12.56 -13.78 -1.60
N LEU A 320 -13.53 -14.12 -2.46
CA LEU A 320 -13.45 -15.27 -3.37
C LEU A 320 -12.40 -15.09 -4.46
N LEU A 321 -12.31 -13.89 -5.05
CA LEU A 321 -11.45 -13.58 -6.17
C LEU A 321 -10.75 -12.24 -5.91
N THR A 322 -9.45 -12.18 -6.22
CA THR A 322 -8.64 -10.96 -6.17
C THR A 322 -7.80 -10.88 -7.44
N ALA A 323 -7.97 -9.80 -8.18
CA ALA A 323 -7.12 -9.45 -9.33
C ALA A 323 -6.13 -8.36 -8.88
N THR A 324 -4.85 -8.63 -8.97
CA THR A 324 -3.77 -7.71 -8.60
C THR A 324 -2.48 -8.07 -9.32
N LYS A 325 -1.57 -7.11 -9.44
CA LYS A 325 -0.19 -7.31 -9.89
C LYS A 325 0.80 -7.40 -8.71
N TYR A 326 0.32 -7.24 -7.49
CA TYR A 326 1.13 -7.37 -6.29
C TYR A 326 1.57 -8.82 -6.08
N THR A 327 2.86 -9.04 -5.78
CA THR A 327 3.43 -10.40 -5.67
C THR A 327 3.45 -10.94 -4.24
N GLY A 328 3.15 -10.11 -3.24
CA GLY A 328 2.99 -10.53 -1.85
C GLY A 328 1.70 -11.31 -1.59
N PHE A 329 1.44 -11.65 -0.33
CA PHE A 329 0.30 -12.50 0.03
C PHE A 329 -1.06 -11.83 -0.19
N ASP A 330 -1.16 -10.53 0.08
CA ASP A 330 -2.40 -9.76 -0.06
C ASP A 330 -2.10 -8.28 -0.36
N PRO A 331 -2.78 -7.67 -1.34
CA PRO A 331 -2.59 -6.25 -1.66
C PRO A 331 -3.25 -5.29 -0.65
N GLU A 332 -4.09 -5.75 0.26
CA GLU A 332 -4.67 -4.93 1.33
C GLU A 332 -3.67 -4.72 2.47
N VAL A 333 -2.58 -3.99 2.20
CA VAL A 333 -1.52 -3.71 3.16
C VAL A 333 -1.76 -2.38 3.85
N GLY A 334 -1.99 -2.41 5.16
CA GLY A 334 -2.04 -1.18 5.96
C GLY A 334 -0.65 -0.54 6.09
N GLY A 335 -0.58 0.79 5.92
CA GLY A 335 0.67 1.54 6.09
C GLY A 335 1.68 1.40 4.95
N GLY A 336 1.37 0.65 3.89
CA GLY A 336 2.16 0.60 2.65
C GLY A 336 3.43 -0.26 2.67
N VAL A 337 3.88 -0.78 3.82
CA VAL A 337 5.04 -1.68 3.93
C VAL A 337 4.57 -3.07 4.33
N ASP A 338 4.79 -4.05 3.46
CA ASP A 338 4.39 -5.43 3.70
C ASP A 338 5.53 -6.27 4.28
N TYR A 339 5.40 -6.68 5.52
CA TYR A 339 6.32 -7.57 6.23
C TYR A 339 5.96 -9.07 6.09
N GLY A 340 5.01 -9.41 5.22
CA GLY A 340 4.43 -10.74 5.10
C GLY A 340 3.16 -10.85 5.93
N ASN A 341 2.27 -9.85 5.83
CA ASN A 341 1.00 -9.83 6.53
C ASN A 341 0.13 -11.02 6.12
N TYR A 342 -0.62 -11.55 7.09
CA TYR A 342 -1.51 -12.67 6.82
C TYR A 342 -2.60 -12.27 5.82
N PRO A 343 -2.82 -13.05 4.74
CA PRO A 343 -3.80 -12.71 3.71
C PRO A 343 -5.23 -12.81 4.23
N GLN A 344 -6.13 -12.07 3.59
CA GLN A 344 -7.57 -12.15 3.87
C GLN A 344 -8.09 -13.56 3.60
N ALA A 345 -8.70 -14.16 4.63
CA ALA A 345 -9.25 -15.50 4.52
C ALA A 345 -10.46 -15.55 3.58
N ARG A 346 -10.56 -16.61 2.78
CA ARG A 346 -11.80 -16.96 2.09
C ARG A 346 -12.72 -17.67 3.07
N SER A 347 -14.00 -17.30 3.07
CA SER A 347 -14.99 -17.97 3.89
C SER A 347 -16.22 -18.36 3.07
N PHE A 348 -16.84 -19.46 3.47
CA PHE A 348 -18.09 -19.94 2.92
C PHE A 348 -19.07 -20.15 4.06
N ILE A 349 -20.26 -19.59 3.94
CA ILE A 349 -21.30 -19.63 4.96
C ILE A 349 -22.58 -20.16 4.33
N PHE A 350 -23.21 -21.12 4.98
CA PHE A 350 -24.57 -21.52 4.73
C PHE A 350 -25.46 -21.01 5.87
N GLY A 351 -26.58 -20.38 5.54
CA GLY A 351 -27.49 -19.83 6.54
C GLY A 351 -28.95 -19.93 6.16
N ALA A 352 -29.80 -19.77 7.16
CA ALA A 352 -31.26 -19.72 7.00
C ALA A 352 -31.84 -18.55 7.80
N ASN A 353 -32.70 -17.75 7.17
CA ASN A 353 -33.51 -16.74 7.83
C ASN A 353 -34.96 -17.27 7.89
N ILE A 354 -35.49 -17.40 9.11
CA ILE A 354 -36.79 -18.00 9.34
C ILE A 354 -37.66 -16.99 10.13
N SER A 355 -38.90 -16.77 9.68
CA SER A 355 -39.93 -16.00 10.39
C SER A 355 -41.14 -16.88 10.68
N PHE A 356 -41.71 -16.68 11.87
CA PHE A 356 -42.83 -17.46 12.39
C PHE A 356 -44.11 -16.61 12.44
#